data_658c121f4e3ba31beff9ac098bc0f9a0
#
_entry.id   658c121f4e3ba31beff9ac098bc0f9a0
#
_cell.length_a   1.000
_cell.length_b   1.000
_cell.length_c   1.000
_cell.angle_alpha   90.00
_cell.angle_beta   90.00
_cell.angle_gamma   90.00
#
_symmetry.space_group_name_H-M   'P 1'
#
loop_
_entity.id
_entity.type
_entity.pdbx_description
1 polymer ?
#
loop_
_entity_poly.entity_id
_entity_poly.type
_entity_poly.pdbx_seq_one_letter_code
_entity_poly.pdbx_strand_id
1 'polypeptide(L)'
;VRGSPRRPGNAENTGENREGPAMRTTIDFRTLATAAGALALSLAAVLPAAADGEVNIYSYRQPDLIKPLLDKFTAETGIQTNVVSASSGLEERIAAEGANSPADVILSVDIGRLDGAKQLGITQAVASPTIDANVPAQYRDPEGHWVGLTMRARVVYASKDRVAQDTITYEDLADPKWKGKICTRSGQHVYNIGLFASLIANDGADKAEETIKGIKENLAVKPAGGDRDQAKAILAGECDLALGNTYYVGLMQTNEKEPEQKEWAKAIKVLFPNADGRGTHVNISGAALAKNAPNRDNAVKLIEFLTSDEAQEIYADSNFEYPVKPGLEVNEIIASWGALKPDPLPLATIAADRKQASEIVDKVGYDDGPSS
;
A
#
# COMPACT_ATOMS: atom_id res chain seq x y z
N VAL A 1 -57.40 9.99 4.10
CA VAL A 1 -58.40 9.85 3.03
C VAL A 1 -57.79 8.91 2.00
N ARG A 2 -58.16 7.63 2.10
CA ARG A 2 -58.77 6.73 1.09
C ARG A 2 -58.10 6.80 -0.32
N GLY A 3 -57.77 5.73 -1.03
CA GLY A 3 -58.17 4.36 -1.01
C GLY A 3 -57.44 3.59 -2.12
N SER A 4 -57.24 2.31 -1.90
CA SER A 4 -57.07 1.30 -2.96
C SER A 4 -58.35 1.07 -3.73
N PRO A 5 -58.31 0.52 -4.98
CA PRO A 5 -58.81 -0.84 -5.11
C PRO A 5 -58.16 -1.76 -6.19
N ARG A 6 -58.14 -3.05 -5.83
CA ARG A 6 -58.68 -4.24 -6.54
C ARG A 6 -58.03 -4.77 -7.84
N ARG A 7 -57.62 -6.06 -7.71
CA ARG A 7 -57.55 -7.05 -8.80
C ARG A 7 -58.93 -7.38 -9.36
N PRO A 8 -58.99 -7.93 -10.61
CA PRO A 8 -59.40 -9.31 -10.85
C PRO A 8 -58.55 -9.95 -12.01
N GLY A 9 -58.52 -11.22 -12.33
CA GLY A 9 -59.31 -12.37 -12.01
C GLY A 9 -58.90 -13.47 -13.00
N ASN A 10 -58.94 -14.71 -12.58
CA ASN A 10 -58.66 -15.95 -13.32
C ASN A 10 -59.48 -16.11 -14.60
N ALA A 11 -58.90 -16.84 -15.60
CA ALA A 11 -59.66 -17.71 -16.49
C ALA A 11 -58.86 -18.95 -16.81
N GLU A 12 -59.39 -20.07 -16.32
CA GLU A 12 -59.12 -21.42 -16.76
C GLU A 12 -59.58 -21.59 -18.23
N ASN A 13 -58.89 -22.39 -19.00
CA ASN A 13 -59.54 -23.15 -20.06
C ASN A 13 -58.92 -24.53 -20.27
N THR A 14 -59.80 -25.49 -20.23
CA THR A 14 -59.69 -26.91 -20.33
C THR A 14 -59.79 -27.40 -21.78
N GLY A 15 -59.23 -28.57 -22.06
CA GLY A 15 -59.63 -29.43 -23.18
C GLY A 15 -58.61 -29.49 -24.30
N GLU A 16 -58.18 -30.58 -24.90
CA GLU A 16 -58.79 -31.89 -25.09
C GLU A 16 -57.77 -32.80 -25.77
N ASN A 17 -57.78 -34.04 -25.39
CA ASN A 17 -57.04 -35.15 -25.99
C ASN A 17 -57.38 -35.40 -27.46
N ARG A 18 -56.41 -35.69 -28.31
CA ARG A 18 -56.63 -36.55 -29.48
C ARG A 18 -55.41 -37.45 -29.72
N GLU A 19 -55.63 -38.70 -29.49
CA GLU A 19 -54.78 -39.83 -29.92
C GLU A 19 -54.89 -40.04 -31.44
N GLY A 20 -53.80 -40.41 -32.08
CA GLY A 20 -53.73 -40.90 -33.47
C GLY A 20 -52.44 -41.72 -33.69
N PRO A 21 -52.42 -42.72 -34.59
CA PRO A 21 -52.04 -44.06 -34.24
C PRO A 21 -50.57 -44.44 -34.55
N ALA A 22 -50.11 -45.44 -33.84
CA ALA A 22 -48.82 -46.10 -33.95
C ALA A 22 -48.56 -46.70 -35.31
N MET A 23 -47.41 -46.40 -35.92
CA MET A 23 -46.88 -47.16 -37.06
C MET A 23 -45.62 -47.89 -36.59
N ARG A 24 -45.75 -49.21 -36.39
CA ARG A 24 -44.63 -50.11 -36.18
C ARG A 24 -43.93 -50.33 -37.50
N THR A 25 -42.66 -50.01 -37.60
CA THR A 25 -41.79 -50.51 -38.67
C THR A 25 -40.64 -51.27 -38.01
N THR A 26 -40.73 -52.56 -38.17
CA THR A 26 -39.67 -53.57 -37.94
C THR A 26 -38.62 -53.39 -39.00
N ILE A 27 -37.36 -53.06 -38.62
CA ILE A 27 -36.20 -53.17 -39.50
C ILE A 27 -35.27 -54.28 -38.99
N ASP A 28 -35.04 -55.21 -39.89
CA ASP A 28 -34.31 -56.48 -39.78
C ASP A 28 -32.80 -56.20 -39.55
N PHE A 29 -32.24 -56.96 -38.62
CA PHE A 29 -30.80 -57.00 -38.40
C PHE A 29 -30.21 -58.04 -39.39
N ARG A 30 -29.40 -57.59 -40.34
CA ARG A 30 -28.24 -58.36 -40.83
C ARG A 30 -27.38 -57.56 -41.81
N THR A 31 -26.08 -57.53 -41.45
CA THR A 31 -24.88 -57.24 -42.30
C THR A 31 -24.67 -55.86 -42.85
N LEU A 32 -23.64 -55.17 -42.24
CA LEU A 32 -22.44 -54.72 -42.95
C LEU A 32 -21.38 -54.29 -41.97
N ALA A 33 -20.39 -55.18 -41.82
CA ALA A 33 -19.12 -54.78 -41.24
C ALA A 33 -18.33 -54.01 -42.32
N THR A 34 -17.89 -52.80 -42.06
CA THR A 34 -16.59 -52.24 -42.56
C THR A 34 -16.38 -50.84 -42.06
N ALA A 35 -15.25 -50.65 -41.41
CA ALA A 35 -14.39 -49.43 -41.32
C ALA A 35 -15.08 -48.09 -41.04
N ALA A 36 -15.13 -47.70 -39.78
CA ALA A 36 -15.13 -46.30 -39.39
C ALA A 36 -14.08 -46.11 -38.31
N GLY A 37 -12.99 -45.46 -38.68
CA GLY A 37 -11.91 -45.08 -37.80
C GLY A 37 -12.43 -44.26 -36.63
N ALA A 38 -12.08 -44.69 -35.44
CA ALA A 38 -12.34 -43.98 -34.19
C ALA A 38 -11.53 -42.71 -34.17
N LEU A 39 -12.13 -41.59 -34.52
CA LEU A 39 -11.67 -40.25 -34.13
C LEU A 39 -12.17 -40.02 -32.70
N ALA A 40 -11.44 -40.57 -31.73
CA ALA A 40 -11.61 -40.21 -30.34
C ALA A 40 -11.13 -38.74 -30.17
N LEU A 41 -12.04 -37.78 -30.32
CA LEU A 41 -11.84 -36.44 -29.74
C LEU A 41 -11.77 -36.62 -28.23
N SER A 42 -10.53 -36.67 -27.74
CA SER A 42 -10.26 -36.45 -26.31
C SER A 42 -10.68 -35.01 -25.98
N LEU A 43 -11.94 -34.84 -25.56
CA LEU A 43 -12.28 -33.67 -24.73
C LEU A 43 -11.48 -33.85 -23.42
N ALA A 44 -10.27 -33.32 -23.38
CA ALA A 44 -9.62 -33.05 -22.13
C ALA A 44 -10.54 -32.05 -21.41
N ALA A 45 -11.39 -32.57 -20.52
CA ALA A 45 -12.04 -31.75 -19.53
C ALA A 45 -10.90 -31.04 -18.78
N VAL A 46 -10.73 -29.75 -19.06
CA VAL A 46 -9.94 -28.88 -18.20
C VAL A 46 -10.72 -28.82 -16.89
N LEU A 47 -10.43 -29.77 -16.00
CA LEU A 47 -10.86 -29.69 -14.61
C LEU A 47 -10.27 -28.36 -14.12
N PRO A 48 -11.08 -27.47 -13.53
CA PRO A 48 -10.51 -26.34 -12.83
C PRO A 48 -9.49 -26.92 -11.84
N ALA A 49 -8.24 -26.49 -11.94
CA ALA A 49 -7.22 -26.86 -10.97
C ALA A 49 -7.85 -26.60 -9.59
N ALA A 50 -7.87 -27.62 -8.74
CA ALA A 50 -8.29 -27.42 -7.36
C ALA A 50 -7.41 -26.28 -6.84
N ALA A 51 -8.03 -25.25 -6.25
CA ALA A 51 -7.28 -24.15 -5.66
C ALA A 51 -6.25 -24.74 -4.69
N ASP A 52 -4.97 -24.40 -4.86
CA ASP A 52 -3.87 -24.92 -4.02
C ASP A 52 -3.91 -24.35 -2.58
N GLY A 53 -5.11 -23.97 -2.11
CA GLY A 53 -5.37 -23.39 -0.80
C GLY A 53 -5.68 -21.89 -0.87
N GLU A 54 -5.56 -21.24 0.27
CA GLU A 54 -5.85 -19.81 0.41
C GLU A 54 -4.80 -19.08 1.27
N VAL A 55 -4.82 -17.76 1.22
CA VAL A 55 -4.10 -16.85 2.14
C VAL A 55 -5.04 -15.75 2.60
N ASN A 56 -5.16 -15.57 3.91
CA ASN A 56 -5.96 -14.54 4.54
C ASN A 56 -5.09 -13.35 4.92
N ILE A 57 -5.34 -12.21 4.31
CA ILE A 57 -4.51 -11.00 4.38
C ILE A 57 -5.23 -9.92 5.16
N TYR A 58 -4.61 -9.43 6.23
CA TYR A 58 -5.06 -8.24 6.96
C TYR A 58 -4.26 -7.03 6.47
N SER A 59 -4.91 -6.09 5.78
CA SER A 59 -4.24 -5.05 4.99
C SER A 59 -4.64 -3.64 5.39
N TYR A 60 -3.64 -2.78 5.59
CA TYR A 60 -3.79 -1.33 5.68
C TYR A 60 -3.68 -0.64 4.32
N ARG A 61 -3.34 -1.39 3.27
CA ARG A 61 -3.31 -0.85 1.92
C ARG A 61 -4.73 -0.82 1.33
N GLN A 62 -4.99 0.21 0.54
CA GLN A 62 -6.24 0.32 -0.21
C GLN A 62 -6.41 -0.89 -1.13
N PRO A 63 -7.62 -1.50 -1.19
CA PRO A 63 -7.85 -2.73 -1.97
C PRO A 63 -7.46 -2.62 -3.44
N ASP A 64 -7.78 -1.50 -4.09
CA ASP A 64 -7.49 -1.28 -5.51
C ASP A 64 -5.98 -1.26 -5.81
N LEU A 65 -5.15 -0.90 -4.84
CA LEU A 65 -3.69 -0.82 -5.00
C LEU A 65 -2.98 -2.16 -4.79
N ILE A 66 -3.59 -3.09 -4.07
CA ILE A 66 -3.01 -4.43 -3.83
C ILE A 66 -3.60 -5.48 -4.77
N LYS A 67 -4.81 -5.24 -5.29
CA LYS A 67 -5.53 -6.21 -6.12
C LYS A 67 -4.73 -6.71 -7.33
N PRO A 68 -4.05 -5.87 -8.13
CA PRO A 68 -3.27 -6.37 -9.28
C PRO A 68 -2.21 -7.41 -8.88
N LEU A 69 -1.56 -7.21 -7.75
CA LEU A 69 -0.56 -8.13 -7.20
C LEU A 69 -1.17 -9.46 -6.76
N LEU A 70 -2.30 -9.39 -6.07
CA LEU A 70 -2.99 -10.59 -5.58
C LEU A 70 -3.62 -11.40 -6.71
N ASP A 71 -4.19 -10.73 -7.72
CA ASP A 71 -4.71 -11.37 -8.92
C ASP A 71 -3.58 -12.12 -9.67
N LYS A 72 -2.41 -11.48 -9.79
CA LYS A 72 -1.24 -12.08 -10.42
C LYS A 72 -0.72 -13.29 -9.64
N PHE A 73 -0.57 -13.16 -8.33
CA PHE A 73 -0.19 -14.27 -7.45
C PHE A 73 -1.16 -15.45 -7.58
N THR A 74 -2.46 -15.19 -7.55
CA THR A 74 -3.48 -16.23 -7.72
C THR A 74 -3.41 -16.88 -9.11
N ALA A 75 -3.18 -16.10 -10.18
CA ALA A 75 -3.06 -16.63 -11.53
C ALA A 75 -1.84 -17.55 -11.69
N GLU A 76 -0.73 -17.27 -11.01
CA GLU A 76 0.49 -18.06 -11.10
C GLU A 76 0.50 -19.30 -10.20
N THR A 77 -0.12 -19.20 -9.04
CA THR A 77 -0.01 -20.25 -8.00
C THR A 77 -1.27 -21.07 -7.79
N GLY A 78 -2.43 -20.61 -8.29
CA GLY A 78 -3.73 -21.17 -7.95
C GLY A 78 -4.21 -20.87 -6.53
N ILE A 79 -3.37 -20.25 -5.67
CA ILE A 79 -3.71 -19.92 -4.29
C ILE A 79 -4.67 -18.74 -4.27
N GLN A 80 -5.81 -18.88 -3.59
CA GLN A 80 -6.80 -17.81 -3.45
C GLN A 80 -6.37 -16.81 -2.37
N THR A 81 -6.72 -15.53 -2.54
CA THR A 81 -6.40 -14.49 -1.58
C THR A 81 -7.66 -13.85 -1.02
N ASN A 82 -7.78 -13.82 0.31
CA ASN A 82 -8.88 -13.19 1.03
C ASN A 82 -8.35 -11.95 1.77
N VAL A 83 -8.93 -10.77 1.52
CA VAL A 83 -8.42 -9.52 2.08
C VAL A 83 -9.41 -8.90 3.05
N VAL A 84 -8.95 -8.65 4.26
CA VAL A 84 -9.61 -7.80 5.26
C VAL A 84 -8.88 -6.47 5.30
N SER A 85 -9.54 -5.39 4.86
CA SER A 85 -8.97 -4.05 4.83
C SER A 85 -9.53 -3.17 5.93
N ALA A 86 -8.65 -2.40 6.59
CA ALA A 86 -9.04 -1.37 7.56
C ALA A 86 -8.04 -0.21 7.55
N SER A 87 -8.44 0.94 8.07
CA SER A 87 -7.56 2.10 8.25
C SER A 87 -6.79 2.06 9.58
N SER A 88 -7.28 1.28 10.57
CA SER A 88 -6.68 1.12 11.91
C SER A 88 -7.22 -0.14 12.58
N GLY A 89 -6.55 -0.61 13.65
CA GLY A 89 -7.07 -1.61 14.56
C GLY A 89 -6.90 -3.06 14.11
N LEU A 90 -6.10 -3.35 13.07
CA LEU A 90 -5.88 -4.73 12.63
C LEU A 90 -4.96 -5.49 13.58
N GLU A 91 -3.95 -4.84 14.14
CA GLU A 91 -3.04 -5.46 15.13
C GLU A 91 -3.80 -5.85 16.40
N GLU A 92 -4.62 -4.94 16.92
CA GLU A 92 -5.45 -5.19 18.11
C GLU A 92 -6.47 -6.30 17.84
N ARG A 93 -7.03 -6.34 16.63
CA ARG A 93 -7.94 -7.40 16.21
C ARG A 93 -7.25 -8.76 16.21
N ILE A 94 -6.08 -8.89 15.57
CA ILE A 94 -5.30 -10.14 15.53
C ILE A 94 -4.92 -10.56 16.96
N ALA A 95 -4.51 -9.61 17.80
CA ALA A 95 -4.18 -9.88 19.22
C ALA A 95 -5.40 -10.40 19.99
N ALA A 96 -6.59 -9.83 19.79
CA ALA A 96 -7.83 -10.25 20.42
C ALA A 96 -8.32 -11.61 19.91
N GLU A 97 -8.18 -11.89 18.62
CA GLU A 97 -8.49 -13.19 17.98
C GLU A 97 -7.55 -14.30 18.50
N GLY A 98 -6.31 -13.96 18.86
CA GLY A 98 -5.33 -14.85 19.46
C GLY A 98 -5.02 -16.08 18.60
N ALA A 99 -5.09 -17.28 19.18
CA ALA A 99 -4.83 -18.53 18.48
C ALA A 99 -5.89 -18.87 17.41
N ASN A 100 -7.05 -18.21 17.44
CA ASN A 100 -8.14 -18.42 16.47
C ASN A 100 -8.12 -17.37 15.35
N SER A 101 -7.12 -16.51 15.30
CA SER A 101 -7.01 -15.53 14.19
C SER A 101 -6.89 -16.25 12.86
N PRO A 102 -7.73 -15.91 11.87
CA PRO A 102 -7.60 -16.43 10.52
C PRO A 102 -6.49 -15.73 9.72
N ALA A 103 -5.87 -14.68 10.26
CA ALA A 103 -4.85 -13.92 9.56
C ALA A 103 -3.61 -14.75 9.26
N ASP A 104 -3.18 -14.76 8.00
CA ASP A 104 -1.92 -15.35 7.57
C ASP A 104 -0.84 -14.30 7.36
N VAL A 105 -1.20 -13.19 6.70
CA VAL A 105 -0.28 -12.09 6.37
C VAL A 105 -0.85 -10.77 6.84
N ILE A 106 0.00 -9.96 7.45
CA ILE A 106 -0.26 -8.55 7.78
C ILE A 106 0.44 -7.70 6.73
N LEU A 107 -0.31 -6.93 5.93
CA LEU A 107 0.23 -5.94 4.99
C LEU A 107 0.10 -4.54 5.57
N SER A 108 1.21 -3.86 5.73
CA SER A 108 1.24 -2.50 6.24
C SER A 108 1.90 -1.54 5.27
N VAL A 109 1.57 -0.26 5.43
CA VAL A 109 2.16 0.86 4.68
C VAL A 109 3.09 1.71 5.55
N ASP A 110 3.52 1.18 6.69
CA ASP A 110 4.35 1.92 7.66
C ASP A 110 5.16 0.97 8.54
N ILE A 111 6.46 1.25 8.70
CA ILE A 111 7.36 0.45 9.52
C ILE A 111 6.93 0.41 10.99
N GLY A 112 6.40 1.50 11.54
CA GLY A 112 5.98 1.53 12.93
C GLY A 112 4.84 0.58 13.24
N ARG A 113 3.96 0.30 12.28
CA ARG A 113 2.91 -0.72 12.42
C ARG A 113 3.47 -2.13 12.36
N LEU A 114 4.42 -2.38 11.46
CA LEU A 114 5.08 -3.69 11.35
C LEU A 114 5.88 -4.01 12.61
N ASP A 115 6.64 -3.04 13.11
CA ASP A 115 7.37 -3.19 14.37
C ASP A 115 6.44 -3.29 15.56
N GLY A 116 5.35 -2.51 15.60
CA GLY A 116 4.29 -2.63 16.60
C GLY A 116 3.65 -4.03 16.64
N ALA A 117 3.38 -4.63 15.48
CA ALA A 117 2.88 -6.00 15.39
C ALA A 117 3.88 -7.02 15.97
N LYS A 118 5.18 -6.83 15.73
CA LYS A 118 6.25 -7.61 16.36
C LYS A 118 6.24 -7.45 17.87
N GLN A 119 6.20 -6.21 18.38
CA GLN A 119 6.19 -5.91 19.82
C GLN A 119 4.94 -6.47 20.53
N LEU A 120 3.78 -6.48 19.86
CA LEU A 120 2.56 -7.13 20.36
C LEU A 120 2.65 -8.67 20.34
N GLY A 121 3.70 -9.24 19.76
CA GLY A 121 3.91 -10.68 19.68
C GLY A 121 2.88 -11.40 18.80
N ILE A 122 2.32 -10.72 17.80
CA ILE A 122 1.34 -11.27 16.84
C ILE A 122 1.96 -11.70 15.51
N THR A 123 3.27 -11.64 15.39
CA THR A 123 4.04 -12.08 14.22
C THR A 123 4.94 -13.27 14.54
N GLN A 124 5.39 -13.98 13.53
CA GLN A 124 6.43 -14.99 13.60
C GLN A 124 7.52 -14.71 12.57
N ALA A 125 8.73 -15.22 12.82
CA ALA A 125 9.84 -15.06 11.90
C ALA A 125 9.65 -15.84 10.60
N VAL A 126 10.06 -15.24 9.49
CA VAL A 126 10.17 -15.86 8.17
C VAL A 126 11.65 -15.97 7.82
N ALA A 127 12.10 -17.18 7.59
CA ALA A 127 13.41 -17.45 7.00
C ALA A 127 13.20 -17.93 5.56
N SER A 128 13.66 -17.16 4.59
CA SER A 128 13.56 -17.49 3.17
C SER A 128 14.76 -16.96 2.41
N PRO A 129 15.54 -17.84 1.76
CA PRO A 129 16.63 -17.42 0.89
C PRO A 129 16.18 -16.50 -0.26
N THR A 130 14.94 -16.64 -0.73
CA THR A 130 14.36 -15.79 -1.77
C THR A 130 14.19 -14.36 -1.26
N ILE A 131 13.62 -14.20 -0.06
CA ILE A 131 13.46 -12.89 0.56
C ILE A 131 14.82 -12.27 0.85
N ASP A 132 15.77 -13.06 1.36
CA ASP A 132 17.11 -12.58 1.68
C ASP A 132 17.88 -12.08 0.44
N ALA A 133 17.67 -12.73 -0.71
CA ALA A 133 18.26 -12.32 -1.99
C ALA A 133 17.60 -11.06 -2.58
N ASN A 134 16.30 -10.89 -2.38
CA ASN A 134 15.52 -9.82 -3.01
C ASN A 134 15.48 -8.53 -2.19
N VAL A 135 15.55 -8.61 -0.85
CA VAL A 135 15.34 -7.46 0.03
C VAL A 135 16.60 -7.19 0.86
N PRO A 136 17.28 -6.04 0.70
CA PRO A 136 18.42 -5.65 1.52
C PRO A 136 18.11 -5.67 3.02
N ALA A 137 19.12 -6.01 3.83
CA ALA A 137 18.97 -6.19 5.28
C ALA A 137 18.40 -4.95 5.99
N GLN A 138 18.71 -3.74 5.52
CA GLN A 138 18.17 -2.49 6.08
C GLN A 138 16.67 -2.33 5.97
N TYR A 139 16.01 -3.08 5.07
CA TYR A 139 14.58 -3.09 4.85
C TYR A 139 13.90 -4.34 5.40
N ARG A 140 14.60 -5.10 6.25
CA ARG A 140 14.07 -6.29 6.93
C ARG A 140 14.27 -6.20 8.43
N ASP A 141 13.39 -6.84 9.18
CA ASP A 141 13.62 -7.05 10.60
C ASP A 141 14.83 -7.98 10.82
N PRO A 142 15.78 -7.63 11.69
CA PRO A 142 16.94 -8.49 11.99
C PRO A 142 16.55 -9.89 12.50
N GLU A 143 15.39 -10.03 13.14
CA GLU A 143 14.87 -11.30 13.64
C GLU A 143 13.86 -11.94 12.68
N GLY A 144 13.59 -11.32 11.50
CA GLY A 144 12.75 -11.86 10.44
C GLY A 144 11.24 -11.67 10.63
N HIS A 145 10.79 -10.85 11.58
CA HIS A 145 9.36 -10.66 11.86
C HIS A 145 8.62 -9.80 10.84
N TRP A 146 9.32 -9.00 10.04
CA TRP A 146 8.74 -8.23 8.94
C TRP A 146 9.73 -8.05 7.79
N VAL A 147 9.17 -7.81 6.61
CA VAL A 147 9.90 -7.64 5.34
C VAL A 147 9.36 -6.41 4.62
N GLY A 148 10.26 -5.52 4.18
CA GLY A 148 9.92 -4.42 3.28
C GLY A 148 9.58 -4.94 1.89
N LEU A 149 8.55 -4.36 1.29
CA LEU A 149 8.11 -4.71 -0.07
C LEU A 149 8.37 -3.57 -1.05
N THR A 150 8.09 -2.33 -0.63
CA THR A 150 8.36 -1.12 -1.40
C THR A 150 8.76 0.00 -0.47
N MET A 151 9.36 1.07 -1.00
CA MET A 151 9.69 2.24 -0.22
C MET A 151 9.09 3.51 -0.83
N ARG A 152 8.92 4.54 0.01
CA ARG A 152 8.63 5.91 -0.40
C ARG A 152 9.49 6.88 0.39
N ALA A 153 9.87 7.98 -0.23
CA ALA A 153 10.59 9.04 0.45
C ALA A 153 9.63 10.06 1.05
N ARG A 154 9.98 10.59 2.22
CA ARG A 154 9.36 11.77 2.81
C ARG A 154 10.10 13.00 2.30
N VAL A 155 9.52 13.71 1.36
CA VAL A 155 10.18 14.78 0.60
C VAL A 155 9.61 16.14 0.94
N VAL A 156 10.26 17.17 0.43
CA VAL A 156 9.72 18.53 0.45
C VAL A 156 9.07 18.81 -0.90
N TYR A 157 7.77 19.10 -0.89
CA TYR A 157 7.09 19.74 -2.00
C TYR A 157 7.43 21.22 -1.96
N ALA A 158 8.03 21.74 -3.01
CA ALA A 158 8.41 23.14 -3.13
C ALA A 158 7.65 23.82 -4.26
N SER A 159 7.14 25.02 -4.03
CA SER A 159 6.51 25.83 -5.09
C SER A 159 7.49 26.04 -6.24
N LYS A 160 7.09 25.68 -7.47
CA LYS A 160 7.93 25.91 -8.65
C LYS A 160 8.21 27.39 -8.89
N ASP A 161 7.26 28.25 -8.57
CA ASP A 161 7.34 29.67 -8.89
C ASP A 161 8.01 30.52 -7.79
N ARG A 162 7.96 30.05 -6.53
CA ARG A 162 8.38 30.85 -5.36
C ARG A 162 9.65 30.32 -4.69
N VAL A 163 10.06 29.06 -4.98
CA VAL A 163 11.25 28.44 -4.39
C VAL A 163 12.28 28.17 -5.48
N ALA A 164 13.32 28.99 -5.51
CA ALA A 164 14.35 28.89 -6.56
C ALA A 164 15.36 27.75 -6.33
N GLN A 165 15.62 27.35 -5.05
CA GLN A 165 16.60 26.32 -4.71
C GLN A 165 16.17 24.92 -5.16
N ASP A 166 17.13 24.08 -5.54
CA ASP A 166 16.90 22.71 -5.97
C ASP A 166 17.38 21.67 -4.94
N THR A 167 18.04 22.11 -3.88
CA THR A 167 18.51 21.28 -2.77
C THR A 167 18.01 21.82 -1.44
N ILE A 168 17.77 20.94 -0.48
CA ILE A 168 17.32 21.27 0.87
C ILE A 168 17.72 20.15 1.82
N THR A 169 17.89 20.46 3.11
CA THR A 169 17.93 19.46 4.18
C THR A 169 16.65 19.56 5.03
N TYR A 170 16.38 18.54 5.86
CA TYR A 170 15.28 18.64 6.82
C TYR A 170 15.56 19.74 7.86
N GLU A 171 16.83 19.90 8.21
CA GLU A 171 17.31 20.90 9.16
C GLU A 171 17.11 22.33 8.61
N ASP A 172 17.25 22.53 7.29
CA ASP A 172 16.98 23.81 6.63
C ASP A 172 15.54 24.28 6.78
N LEU A 173 14.59 23.37 7.01
CA LEU A 173 13.18 23.73 7.26
C LEU A 173 13.00 24.52 8.58
N ALA A 174 13.96 24.43 9.49
CA ALA A 174 13.99 25.20 10.72
C ALA A 174 14.60 26.61 10.55
N ASP A 175 15.17 26.94 9.38
CA ASP A 175 15.73 28.27 9.12
C ASP A 175 14.63 29.32 9.15
N PRO A 176 14.78 30.43 9.91
CA PRO A 176 13.81 31.53 9.99
C PRO A 176 13.41 32.17 8.64
N LYS A 177 14.19 32.00 7.59
CA LYS A 177 13.80 32.43 6.21
C LYS A 177 12.50 31.81 5.73
N TRP A 178 12.12 30.69 6.30
CA TRP A 178 10.87 29.96 5.97
C TRP A 178 9.70 30.31 6.89
N LYS A 179 9.83 31.32 7.77
CA LYS A 179 8.76 31.70 8.68
C LYS A 179 7.45 32.01 7.94
N GLY A 180 6.38 31.33 8.33
CA GLY A 180 5.06 31.45 7.70
C GLY A 180 4.99 30.87 6.29
N LYS A 181 5.88 29.91 5.92
CA LYS A 181 5.96 29.38 4.55
C LYS A 181 5.86 27.85 4.46
N ILE A 182 5.72 27.16 5.57
CA ILE A 182 5.68 25.68 5.59
C ILE A 182 4.28 25.20 5.90
N CYS A 183 3.77 24.25 5.09
CA CYS A 183 2.55 23.48 5.36
C CYS A 183 2.90 22.03 5.68
N THR A 184 2.14 21.42 6.57
CA THR A 184 2.30 20.01 6.90
C THR A 184 1.01 19.43 7.47
N ARG A 185 0.85 18.11 7.32
CA ARG A 185 -0.14 17.36 8.08
C ARG A 185 0.26 17.28 9.56
N SER A 186 -0.63 16.77 10.43
CA SER A 186 -0.36 16.58 11.85
C SER A 186 1.01 15.97 12.11
N GLY A 187 1.73 16.52 13.09
CA GLY A 187 3.00 16.00 13.59
C GLY A 187 2.85 14.59 14.16
N GLN A 188 1.70 14.26 14.75
CA GLN A 188 1.38 12.95 15.29
C GLN A 188 1.01 11.92 14.22
N HIS A 189 0.87 12.33 12.96
CA HIS A 189 0.64 11.36 11.90
C HIS A 189 1.86 10.45 11.70
N VAL A 190 1.62 9.15 11.47
CA VAL A 190 2.67 8.10 11.37
C VAL A 190 3.81 8.45 10.42
N TYR A 191 3.57 9.23 9.34
CA TYR A 191 4.60 9.64 8.40
C TYR A 191 5.53 10.72 8.96
N ASN A 192 4.99 11.70 9.68
CA ASN A 192 5.80 12.72 10.35
C ASN A 192 6.53 12.15 11.56
N ILE A 193 5.88 11.27 12.34
CA ILE A 193 6.55 10.52 13.42
C ILE A 193 7.73 9.71 12.86
N GLY A 194 7.58 9.05 11.71
CA GLY A 194 8.69 8.34 11.07
C GLY A 194 9.84 9.25 10.69
N LEU A 195 9.55 10.40 10.08
CA LEU A 195 10.56 11.41 9.78
C LEU A 195 11.26 11.93 11.04
N PHE A 196 10.50 12.30 12.06
CA PHE A 196 11.06 12.86 13.30
C PHE A 196 11.88 11.82 14.07
N ALA A 197 11.47 10.56 14.07
CA ALA A 197 12.27 9.45 14.58
C ALA A 197 13.58 9.28 13.79
N SER A 198 13.58 9.49 12.48
CA SER A 198 14.83 9.47 11.70
C SER A 198 15.77 10.62 12.01
N LEU A 199 15.24 11.80 12.39
CA LEU A 199 16.07 12.90 12.89
C LEU A 199 16.71 12.54 14.23
N ILE A 200 15.95 11.91 15.14
CA ILE A 200 16.49 11.44 16.43
C ILE A 200 17.61 10.44 16.21
N ALA A 201 17.38 9.43 15.37
CA ALA A 201 18.35 8.38 15.08
C ALA A 201 19.65 8.90 14.44
N ASN A 202 19.56 9.94 13.61
CA ASN A 202 20.71 10.54 12.94
C ASN A 202 21.45 11.58 13.79
N ASP A 203 20.70 12.46 14.46
CA ASP A 203 21.24 13.69 15.03
C ASP A 203 21.18 13.72 16.57
N GLY A 204 20.49 12.75 17.18
CA GLY A 204 20.17 12.75 18.60
C GLY A 204 18.94 13.58 18.97
N ALA A 205 18.33 13.26 20.11
CA ALA A 205 17.04 13.80 20.53
C ALA A 205 17.02 15.33 20.68
N ASP A 206 18.05 15.92 21.27
CA ASP A 206 18.09 17.36 21.54
C ASP A 206 18.09 18.16 20.23
N LYS A 207 18.92 17.77 19.26
CA LYS A 207 18.99 18.44 17.96
C LYS A 207 17.75 18.19 17.12
N ALA A 208 17.17 16.99 17.19
CA ALA A 208 15.90 16.69 16.54
C ALA A 208 14.78 17.57 17.12
N GLU A 209 14.71 17.75 18.44
CA GLU A 209 13.74 18.65 19.09
C GLU A 209 13.90 20.09 18.61
N GLU A 210 15.14 20.60 18.53
CA GLU A 210 15.41 21.94 18.01
C GLU A 210 14.92 22.08 16.54
N THR A 211 15.20 21.10 15.70
CA THR A 211 14.74 21.07 14.30
C THR A 211 13.21 21.04 14.21
N ILE A 212 12.55 20.13 14.94
CA ILE A 212 11.09 19.99 14.95
C ILE A 212 10.43 21.29 15.44
N LYS A 213 10.97 21.92 16.49
CA LYS A 213 10.52 23.21 17.00
C LYS A 213 10.68 24.30 15.96
N GLY A 214 11.85 24.38 15.29
CA GLY A 214 12.10 25.37 14.23
C GLY A 214 11.15 25.20 13.05
N ILE A 215 10.85 23.95 12.62
CA ILE A 215 9.84 23.70 11.60
C ILE A 215 8.46 24.20 12.06
N LYS A 216 8.08 23.93 13.30
CA LYS A 216 6.82 24.41 13.89
C LYS A 216 6.71 25.94 13.86
N GLU A 217 7.79 26.66 14.23
CA GLU A 217 7.82 28.12 14.20
C GLU A 217 7.71 28.71 12.79
N ASN A 218 8.04 27.90 11.75
CA ASN A 218 7.99 28.27 10.34
C ASN A 218 6.68 27.86 9.65
N LEU A 219 5.76 27.22 10.37
CA LEU A 219 4.46 26.85 9.79
C LEU A 219 3.67 28.09 9.35
N ALA A 220 3.04 28.01 8.19
CA ALA A 220 2.14 29.04 7.68
C ALA A 220 0.78 28.98 8.39
N VAL A 221 0.31 27.76 8.64
CA VAL A 221 -1.01 27.46 9.23
C VAL A 221 -0.89 26.28 10.20
N LYS A 222 -1.92 26.08 11.00
CA LYS A 222 -2.05 24.90 11.84
C LYS A 222 -2.00 23.62 10.97
N PRO A 223 -1.22 22.61 11.37
CA PRO A 223 -1.16 21.33 10.64
C PRO A 223 -2.53 20.72 10.40
N ALA A 224 -2.85 20.37 9.15
CA ALA A 224 -4.15 19.82 8.76
C ALA A 224 -4.08 19.03 7.46
N GLY A 225 -5.12 18.25 7.19
CA GLY A 225 -5.27 17.53 5.93
C GLY A 225 -4.26 16.40 5.70
N GLY A 226 -4.17 15.95 4.46
CA GLY A 226 -3.23 14.93 3.99
C GLY A 226 -2.15 15.54 3.08
N ASP A 227 -1.27 14.70 2.52
CA ASP A 227 -0.15 15.16 1.71
C ASP A 227 -0.60 15.83 0.39
N ARG A 228 -1.76 15.43 -0.17
CA ARG A 228 -2.34 16.09 -1.35
C ARG A 228 -2.85 17.49 -1.03
N ASP A 229 -3.42 17.69 0.18
CA ASP A 229 -3.88 19.00 0.64
C ASP A 229 -2.70 19.98 0.79
N GLN A 230 -1.51 19.47 1.13
CA GLN A 230 -0.30 20.28 1.19
C GLN A 230 0.09 20.81 -0.21
N ALA A 231 0.01 19.99 -1.26
CA ALA A 231 0.24 20.43 -2.64
C ALA A 231 -0.81 21.45 -3.09
N LYS A 232 -2.08 21.26 -2.71
CA LYS A 232 -3.17 22.20 -2.93
C LYS A 232 -2.90 23.56 -2.25
N ALA A 233 -2.43 23.54 -1.01
CA ALA A 233 -2.08 24.75 -0.25
C ALA A 233 -0.94 25.53 -0.92
N ILE A 234 0.06 24.82 -1.48
CA ILE A 234 1.14 25.47 -2.27
C ILE A 234 0.56 26.12 -3.53
N LEU A 235 -0.33 25.46 -4.28
CA LEU A 235 -0.99 26.06 -5.44
C LEU A 235 -1.78 27.32 -5.05
N ALA A 236 -2.48 27.27 -3.92
CA ALA A 236 -3.25 28.39 -3.40
C ALA A 236 -2.39 29.55 -2.87
N GLY A 237 -1.07 29.36 -2.70
CA GLY A 237 -0.17 30.38 -2.17
C GLY A 237 -0.18 30.50 -0.64
N GLU A 238 -0.77 29.54 0.06
CA GLU A 238 -0.80 29.52 1.53
C GLU A 238 0.57 29.21 2.14
N CYS A 239 1.39 28.44 1.43
CA CYS A 239 2.76 28.12 1.81
C CYS A 239 3.65 27.93 0.58
N ASP A 240 4.97 27.97 0.77
CA ASP A 240 5.95 27.77 -0.30
C ASP A 240 6.56 26.37 -0.28
N LEU A 241 6.63 25.77 0.89
CA LEU A 241 7.16 24.42 1.13
C LEU A 241 6.14 23.57 1.88
N ALA A 242 6.17 22.26 1.65
CA ALA A 242 5.41 21.32 2.45
C ALA A 242 6.08 19.95 2.54
N LEU A 243 5.79 19.20 3.61
CA LEU A 243 6.21 17.80 3.75
C LEU A 243 5.20 16.86 3.11
N GLY A 244 5.66 15.97 2.23
CA GLY A 244 4.81 14.98 1.57
C GLY A 244 5.56 13.71 1.20
N ASN A 245 4.82 12.63 0.92
CA ASN A 245 5.40 11.41 0.39
C ASN A 245 5.44 11.44 -1.13
N THR A 246 6.49 10.87 -1.72
CA THR A 246 6.72 10.86 -3.18
C THR A 246 5.54 10.32 -3.97
N TYR A 247 4.98 9.17 -3.58
CA TYR A 247 3.94 8.50 -4.36
C TYR A 247 2.65 9.33 -4.56
N TYR A 248 2.34 10.25 -3.65
CA TYR A 248 1.19 11.14 -3.85
C TYR A 248 1.36 12.07 -5.06
N VAL A 249 2.60 12.40 -5.42
CA VAL A 249 2.86 13.22 -6.62
C VAL A 249 2.43 12.45 -7.86
N GLY A 250 2.83 11.18 -8.01
CA GLY A 250 2.41 10.33 -9.12
C GLY A 250 0.89 10.13 -9.15
N LEU A 251 0.29 9.84 -7.99
CA LEU A 251 -1.15 9.69 -7.88
C LEU A 251 -1.91 10.97 -8.28
N MET A 252 -1.41 12.17 -7.94
CA MET A 252 -2.01 13.43 -8.38
C MET A 252 -1.82 13.66 -9.87
N GLN A 253 -0.63 13.37 -10.42
CA GLN A 253 -0.32 13.55 -11.84
C GLN A 253 -1.21 12.69 -12.76
N THR A 254 -1.65 11.53 -12.29
CA THR A 254 -2.43 10.56 -13.07
C THR A 254 -3.89 10.49 -12.69
N ASN A 255 -4.38 11.33 -11.77
CA ASN A 255 -5.74 11.26 -11.27
C ASN A 255 -6.78 11.70 -12.32
N GLU A 256 -7.54 10.74 -12.84
CA GLU A 256 -8.65 11.02 -13.78
C GLU A 256 -9.99 11.24 -13.06
N LYS A 257 -10.12 10.78 -11.81
CA LYS A 257 -11.35 10.93 -11.02
C LYS A 257 -11.47 12.34 -10.42
N GLU A 258 -10.35 12.93 -10.04
CA GLU A 258 -10.24 14.28 -9.46
C GLU A 258 -9.16 15.06 -10.25
N PRO A 259 -9.45 15.49 -11.47
CA PRO A 259 -8.46 16.05 -12.39
C PRO A 259 -7.81 17.36 -11.89
N GLU A 260 -8.42 18.07 -10.96
CA GLU A 260 -7.84 19.23 -10.29
C GLU A 260 -6.54 18.90 -9.54
N GLN A 261 -6.34 17.65 -9.13
CA GLN A 261 -5.10 17.21 -8.48
C GLN A 261 -3.89 17.30 -9.42
N LYS A 262 -4.11 17.20 -10.73
CA LYS A 262 -3.05 17.41 -11.73
C LYS A 262 -2.48 18.84 -11.67
N GLU A 263 -3.32 19.82 -11.40
CA GLU A 263 -2.88 21.20 -11.24
C GLU A 263 -2.10 21.39 -9.94
N TRP A 264 -2.49 20.70 -8.85
CA TRP A 264 -1.71 20.71 -7.61
C TRP A 264 -0.30 20.14 -7.84
N ALA A 265 -0.21 19.00 -8.55
CA ALA A 265 1.07 18.38 -8.89
C ALA A 265 1.94 19.27 -9.79
N LYS A 266 1.34 20.01 -10.73
CA LYS A 266 2.06 20.93 -11.61
C LYS A 266 2.68 22.12 -10.87
N ALA A 267 2.06 22.57 -9.79
CA ALA A 267 2.53 23.72 -9.00
C ALA A 267 3.76 23.42 -8.13
N ILE A 268 4.08 22.14 -7.93
CA ILE A 268 5.17 21.71 -7.04
C ILE A 268 6.32 21.07 -7.81
N LYS A 269 7.53 21.22 -7.28
CA LYS A 269 8.67 20.34 -7.56
C LYS A 269 9.00 19.52 -6.32
N VAL A 270 9.55 18.32 -6.53
CA VAL A 270 9.99 17.44 -5.46
C VAL A 270 11.45 17.74 -5.15
N LEU A 271 11.75 18.06 -3.88
CA LEU A 271 13.11 18.16 -3.38
C LEU A 271 13.37 16.97 -2.45
N PHE A 272 14.45 16.25 -2.69
CA PHE A 272 14.90 15.15 -1.83
C PHE A 272 15.81 15.70 -0.73
N PRO A 273 15.33 15.82 0.54
CA PRO A 273 16.16 16.38 1.58
C PRO A 273 17.39 15.53 1.87
N ASN A 274 18.49 16.19 2.24
CA ASN A 274 19.78 15.58 2.60
C ASN A 274 20.41 14.71 1.49
N ALA A 275 19.99 14.86 0.21
CA ALA A 275 20.50 14.06 -0.90
C ALA A 275 22.02 14.14 -1.06
N ASP A 276 22.63 15.32 -0.83
CA ASP A 276 24.07 15.54 -0.88
C ASP A 276 24.81 15.05 0.38
N GLY A 277 24.04 14.68 1.43
CA GLY A 277 24.56 14.20 2.71
C GLY A 277 24.20 12.73 2.98
N ARG A 278 23.52 12.49 4.12
CA ARG A 278 23.12 11.14 4.57
C ARG A 278 22.08 10.47 3.68
N GLY A 279 21.32 11.23 2.94
CA GLY A 279 20.20 10.74 2.13
C GLY A 279 18.84 11.11 2.73
N THR A 280 17.81 10.91 1.91
CA THR A 280 16.42 11.24 2.25
C THR A 280 15.80 10.14 3.11
N HIS A 281 15.07 10.52 4.16
CA HIS A 281 14.28 9.56 4.96
C HIS A 281 13.28 8.80 4.08
N VAL A 282 13.31 7.48 4.21
CA VAL A 282 12.38 6.57 3.55
C VAL A 282 11.58 5.76 4.57
N ASN A 283 10.37 5.39 4.20
CA ASN A 283 9.54 4.43 4.91
C ASN A 283 9.12 3.33 3.95
N ILE A 284 8.64 2.21 4.46
CA ILE A 284 8.28 1.04 3.66
C ILE A 284 6.78 0.74 3.70
N SER A 285 6.29 0.13 2.63
CA SER A 285 5.22 -0.84 2.71
C SER A 285 5.85 -2.21 2.93
N GLY A 286 5.25 -3.04 3.74
CA GLY A 286 5.85 -4.32 4.07
C GLY A 286 4.82 -5.35 4.51
N ALA A 287 5.31 -6.57 4.71
CA ALA A 287 4.56 -7.72 5.15
C ALA A 287 5.15 -8.33 6.42
N ALA A 288 4.28 -8.89 7.23
CA ALA A 288 4.64 -9.75 8.34
C ALA A 288 3.82 -11.04 8.29
N LEU A 289 4.42 -12.16 8.66
CA LEU A 289 3.72 -13.44 8.81
C LEU A 289 3.02 -13.43 10.17
N ALA A 290 1.70 -13.66 10.21
CA ALA A 290 0.96 -13.70 11.45
C ALA A 290 1.40 -14.91 12.30
N LYS A 291 1.44 -14.73 13.63
CA LYS A 291 1.96 -15.73 14.57
C LYS A 291 1.27 -17.09 14.45
N ASN A 292 -0.04 -17.08 14.27
CA ASN A 292 -0.87 -18.29 14.24
C ASN A 292 -1.41 -18.59 12.85
N ALA A 293 -0.72 -18.12 11.79
CA ALA A 293 -1.13 -18.26 10.39
C ALA A 293 -1.58 -19.69 10.05
N PRO A 294 -2.88 -19.94 9.78
CA PRO A 294 -3.37 -21.26 9.44
C PRO A 294 -2.83 -21.77 8.08
N ASN A 295 -2.54 -20.84 7.15
CA ASN A 295 -2.03 -21.14 5.82
C ASN A 295 -0.56 -20.70 5.67
N ARG A 296 0.28 -21.02 6.66
CA ARG A 296 1.66 -20.52 6.78
C ARG A 296 2.49 -20.63 5.49
N ASP A 297 2.49 -21.80 4.86
CA ASP A 297 3.35 -22.04 3.69
C ASP A 297 2.87 -21.24 2.46
N ASN A 298 1.58 -21.05 2.29
CA ASN A 298 1.01 -20.20 1.25
C ASN A 298 1.30 -18.72 1.55
N ALA A 299 1.25 -18.32 2.82
CA ALA A 299 1.63 -16.97 3.26
C ALA A 299 3.09 -16.64 2.93
N VAL A 300 4.01 -17.59 3.17
CA VAL A 300 5.43 -17.41 2.81
C VAL A 300 5.58 -17.28 1.29
N LYS A 301 4.92 -18.11 0.49
CA LYS A 301 4.92 -17.98 -0.98
C LYS A 301 4.41 -16.60 -1.44
N LEU A 302 3.36 -16.08 -0.79
CA LEU A 302 2.88 -14.74 -1.11
C LEU A 302 3.93 -13.67 -0.78
N ILE A 303 4.58 -13.73 0.40
CA ILE A 303 5.61 -12.76 0.78
C ILE A 303 6.79 -12.86 -0.20
N GLU A 304 7.23 -14.06 -0.58
CA GLU A 304 8.28 -14.26 -1.58
C GLU A 304 7.89 -13.65 -2.94
N PHE A 305 6.68 -13.92 -3.42
CA PHE A 305 6.15 -13.33 -4.66
C PHE A 305 6.17 -11.79 -4.60
N LEU A 306 5.71 -11.18 -3.50
CA LEU A 306 5.67 -9.74 -3.35
C LEU A 306 7.08 -9.09 -3.35
N THR A 307 8.15 -9.88 -3.18
CA THR A 307 9.55 -9.42 -3.33
C THR A 307 10.14 -9.71 -4.71
N SER A 308 9.42 -10.35 -5.63
CA SER A 308 9.89 -10.67 -6.98
C SER A 308 10.03 -9.42 -7.86
N ASP A 309 10.76 -9.51 -8.95
CA ASP A 309 10.92 -8.42 -9.93
C ASP A 309 9.56 -7.96 -10.43
N GLU A 310 8.71 -8.90 -10.85
CA GLU A 310 7.39 -8.61 -11.37
C GLU A 310 6.48 -7.89 -10.36
N ALA A 311 6.46 -8.35 -9.11
CA ALA A 311 5.65 -7.68 -8.08
C ALA A 311 6.17 -6.28 -7.77
N GLN A 312 7.50 -6.08 -7.78
CA GLN A 312 8.12 -4.78 -7.56
C GLN A 312 7.82 -3.80 -8.71
N GLU A 313 7.80 -4.27 -9.96
CA GLU A 313 7.40 -3.49 -11.13
C GLU A 313 5.93 -3.09 -11.05
N ILE A 314 5.02 -4.03 -10.72
CA ILE A 314 3.59 -3.72 -10.52
C ILE A 314 3.40 -2.67 -9.42
N TYR A 315 4.16 -2.75 -8.33
CA TYR A 315 4.11 -1.73 -7.26
C TYR A 315 4.56 -0.35 -7.76
N ALA A 316 5.68 -0.30 -8.50
CA ALA A 316 6.19 0.95 -9.05
C ALA A 316 5.18 1.60 -10.01
N ASP A 317 4.55 0.81 -10.87
CA ASP A 317 3.61 1.31 -11.87
C ASP A 317 2.25 1.70 -11.28
N SER A 318 1.73 0.89 -10.35
CA SER A 318 0.39 1.12 -9.80
C SER A 318 0.37 2.14 -8.66
N ASN A 319 1.42 2.20 -7.86
CA ASN A 319 1.46 2.94 -6.60
C ASN A 319 2.48 4.07 -6.58
N PHE A 320 3.35 4.19 -7.60
CA PHE A 320 4.45 5.15 -7.65
C PHE A 320 5.40 5.03 -6.44
N GLU A 321 5.60 3.80 -5.95
CA GLU A 321 6.53 3.49 -4.89
C GLU A 321 7.83 2.93 -5.47
N TYR A 322 8.96 3.19 -4.80
CA TYR A 322 10.26 2.68 -5.22
C TYR A 322 10.38 1.20 -4.86
N PRO A 323 10.95 0.36 -5.74
CA PRO A 323 11.32 -1.00 -5.39
C PRO A 323 12.30 -1.02 -4.21
N VAL A 324 12.19 -2.02 -3.33
CA VAL A 324 13.26 -2.31 -2.35
C VAL A 324 14.34 -3.19 -2.94
N LYS A 325 14.02 -3.97 -3.96
CA LYS A 325 14.97 -4.84 -4.67
C LYS A 325 15.92 -3.99 -5.50
N PRO A 326 17.25 -4.14 -5.32
CA PRO A 326 18.21 -3.37 -6.08
C PRO A 326 18.22 -3.74 -7.57
N GLY A 327 18.51 -2.76 -8.42
CA GLY A 327 18.73 -2.97 -9.85
C GLY A 327 17.47 -2.92 -10.71
N LEU A 328 16.29 -2.71 -10.13
CA LEU A 328 15.07 -2.49 -10.89
C LEU A 328 14.92 -1.03 -11.27
N GLU A 329 14.45 -0.81 -12.48
CA GLU A 329 14.12 0.52 -12.97
C GLU A 329 12.76 0.98 -12.42
N VAL A 330 12.63 2.28 -12.20
CA VAL A 330 11.36 2.91 -11.86
C VAL A 330 10.69 3.45 -13.12
N ASN A 331 9.38 3.61 -13.11
CA ASN A 331 8.66 4.18 -14.24
C ASN A 331 9.05 5.66 -14.48
N GLU A 332 8.72 6.18 -15.66
CA GLU A 332 9.10 7.53 -16.10
C GLU A 332 8.60 8.64 -15.16
N ILE A 333 7.43 8.45 -14.52
CA ILE A 333 6.89 9.41 -13.55
C ILE A 333 7.78 9.50 -12.33
N ILE A 334 8.16 8.37 -11.74
CA ILE A 334 9.06 8.32 -10.58
C ILE A 334 10.44 8.90 -10.98
N ALA A 335 10.96 8.50 -12.13
CA ALA A 335 12.24 8.99 -12.64
C ALA A 335 12.25 10.52 -12.85
N SER A 336 11.10 11.11 -13.22
CA SER A 336 10.95 12.56 -13.45
C SER A 336 11.15 13.42 -12.19
N TRP A 337 11.04 12.82 -11.01
CA TRP A 337 11.25 13.56 -9.73
C TRP A 337 12.74 13.74 -9.39
N GLY A 338 13.63 13.00 -10.05
CA GLY A 338 15.06 12.96 -9.76
C GLY A 338 15.47 11.67 -9.04
N ALA A 339 16.78 11.53 -8.82
CA ALA A 339 17.34 10.34 -8.19
C ALA A 339 17.13 10.36 -6.66
N LEU A 340 16.50 9.31 -6.13
CA LEU A 340 16.41 9.08 -4.69
C LEU A 340 17.73 8.47 -4.18
N LYS A 341 18.36 9.13 -3.20
CA LYS A 341 19.38 8.54 -2.34
C LYS A 341 18.77 8.29 -0.98
N PRO A 342 18.40 7.04 -0.65
CA PRO A 342 17.81 6.72 0.65
C PRO A 342 18.83 6.92 1.78
N ASP A 343 18.35 7.37 2.95
CA ASP A 343 19.11 7.30 4.18
C ASP A 343 19.43 5.80 4.48
N PRO A 344 20.69 5.42 4.69
CA PRO A 344 21.08 4.03 4.89
C PRO A 344 20.74 3.48 6.29
N LEU A 345 20.17 4.29 7.20
CA LEU A 345 19.78 3.81 8.52
C LEU A 345 18.81 2.63 8.44
N PRO A 346 19.07 1.54 9.19
CA PRO A 346 18.11 0.45 9.30
C PRO A 346 16.76 0.96 9.81
N LEU A 347 15.68 0.56 9.16
CA LEU A 347 14.32 1.01 9.56
C LEU A 347 13.94 0.56 10.97
N ALA A 348 14.48 -0.55 11.45
CA ALA A 348 14.30 -0.98 12.83
C ALA A 348 14.85 0.04 13.84
N THR A 349 15.99 0.69 13.53
CA THR A 349 16.55 1.77 14.35
C THR A 349 15.58 2.96 14.41
N ILE A 350 15.05 3.38 13.27
CA ILE A 350 14.07 4.48 13.20
C ILE A 350 12.79 4.11 13.96
N ALA A 351 12.33 2.85 13.85
CA ALA A 351 11.14 2.39 14.54
C ALA A 351 11.27 2.49 16.08
N ALA A 352 12.46 2.23 16.63
CA ALA A 352 12.73 2.31 18.05
C ALA A 352 12.53 3.74 18.64
N ASP A 353 12.80 4.78 17.85
CA ASP A 353 12.73 6.18 18.31
C ASP A 353 11.34 6.83 18.12
N ARG A 354 10.36 6.11 17.57
CA ARG A 354 9.02 6.66 17.25
C ARG A 354 8.25 7.15 18.46
N LYS A 355 8.37 6.47 19.60
CA LYS A 355 7.74 6.92 20.85
C LYS A 355 8.31 8.27 21.29
N GLN A 356 9.64 8.39 21.29
CA GLN A 356 10.30 9.63 21.66
C GLN A 356 9.98 10.76 20.66
N ALA A 357 9.88 10.46 19.38
CA ALA A 357 9.44 11.44 18.37
C ALA A 357 8.03 11.97 18.66
N SER A 358 7.09 11.08 19.03
CA SER A 358 5.72 11.47 19.43
C SER A 358 5.73 12.38 20.67
N GLU A 359 6.53 12.04 21.68
CA GLU A 359 6.69 12.84 22.90
C GLU A 359 7.27 14.25 22.61
N ILE A 360 8.23 14.34 21.67
CA ILE A 360 8.78 15.63 21.23
C ILE A 360 7.72 16.46 20.50
N VAL A 361 6.93 15.85 19.60
CA VAL A 361 5.83 16.52 18.89
C VAL A 361 4.85 17.16 19.86
N ASP A 362 4.44 16.44 20.92
CA ASP A 362 3.56 16.95 21.96
C ASP A 362 4.25 18.04 22.80
N LYS A 363 5.50 17.83 23.20
CA LYS A 363 6.27 18.79 23.99
C LYS A 363 6.44 20.14 23.32
N VAL A 364 6.71 20.17 22.01
CA VAL A 364 6.86 21.41 21.26
C VAL A 364 5.52 22.03 20.84
N GLY A 365 4.40 21.31 21.02
CA GLY A 365 3.08 21.74 20.58
C GLY A 365 2.99 21.85 19.06
N TYR A 366 3.52 20.88 18.32
CA TYR A 366 3.62 20.95 16.86
C TYR A 366 2.26 21.16 16.19
N ASP A 367 1.26 20.43 16.67
CA ASP A 367 -0.11 20.45 16.12
C ASP A 367 -0.93 21.66 16.60
N ASP A 368 -0.38 22.53 17.45
CA ASP A 368 -1.00 23.80 17.80
C ASP A 368 -0.84 24.85 16.68
N GLY A 369 0.12 24.61 15.77
CA GLY A 369 0.46 25.52 14.68
C GLY A 369 1.54 26.52 15.07
N PRO A 370 1.78 27.58 14.23
CA PRO A 370 2.81 28.55 14.47
C PRO A 370 2.55 29.32 15.77
N SER A 371 3.63 29.69 16.47
CA SER A 371 3.53 30.60 17.62
C SER A 371 3.10 31.97 17.13
N SER A 372 2.06 32.55 17.77
CA SER A 372 1.52 33.90 17.49
C SER A 372 2.50 35.00 17.81
#